data_8163e73af56b1e17c014268a5545cb0f
#
_entry.id   8163e73af56b1e17c014268a5545cb0f
#
_cell.length_a   1.000
_cell.length_b   1.000
_cell.length_c   1.000
_cell.angle_alpha   90.00
_cell.angle_beta   90.00
_cell.angle_gamma   90.00
#
_symmetry.space_group_name_H-M   'P 1'
#
loop_
_entity.id
_entity.type
_entity.pdbx_description
1 polymer ?
#
loop_
_entity_poly.entity_id
_entity_poly.type
_entity_poly.pdbx_seq_one_letter_code
_entity_poly.pdbx_strand_id
1 'polypeptide(L)'
;GAGTIATIYSDTAIVGTITVTASATAYNTSSDYRLKDNQAPLTGSGAFIDALQPKTWTWKADGSAGVGFIAHEVQEVSPSSVVGEKDGEQMQAMEYGSAEFIANIIAELQSLRKRVAQLEGK
;
A
#
# COMPACT_ATOMS: atom_id res chain seq x y z
N GLY A 1 -10.80 -26.93 0.31
CA GLY A 1 -11.52 -26.34 1.42
C GLY A 1 -11.08 -24.93 1.72
N ALA A 2 -11.63 -24.37 2.77
CA ALA A 2 -11.27 -23.05 3.26
C ALA A 2 -10.31 -23.19 4.44
N GLY A 3 -9.52 -22.16 4.71
CA GLY A 3 -8.69 -22.13 5.89
C GLY A 3 -7.37 -21.41 5.69
N THR A 4 -6.54 -21.47 6.72
CA THR A 4 -5.21 -20.87 6.74
C THR A 4 -4.20 -21.85 6.12
N ILE A 5 -3.49 -21.38 5.09
CA ILE A 5 -2.42 -22.13 4.42
C ILE A 5 -1.08 -21.88 5.10
N ALA A 6 -0.82 -20.62 5.49
CA ALA A 6 0.43 -20.26 6.13
C ALA A 6 0.19 -19.17 7.16
N THR A 7 0.98 -19.22 8.23
CA THR A 7 0.99 -18.19 9.27
C THR A 7 2.39 -17.60 9.29
N ILE A 8 2.47 -16.28 9.26
CA ILE A 8 3.72 -15.54 9.18
C ILE A 8 3.99 -14.93 10.55
N TYR A 9 5.20 -15.18 11.07
CA TYR A 9 5.62 -14.72 12.40
C TYR A 9 6.76 -13.72 12.31
N SER A 10 6.76 -12.79 13.22
CA SER A 10 7.94 -12.01 13.59
C SER A 10 8.26 -12.42 15.02
N ASP A 11 9.36 -13.12 15.22
CA ASP A 11 9.68 -13.83 16.46
C ASP A 11 8.51 -14.77 16.84
N THR A 12 7.81 -14.51 17.92
CA THR A 12 6.68 -15.32 18.37
C THR A 12 5.31 -14.71 18.05
N ALA A 13 5.30 -13.50 17.49
CA ALA A 13 4.05 -12.80 17.19
C ALA A 13 3.59 -13.11 15.77
N ILE A 14 2.30 -13.39 15.60
CA ILE A 14 1.69 -13.54 14.28
C ILE A 14 1.55 -12.16 13.67
N VAL A 15 2.13 -11.96 12.49
CA VAL A 15 2.04 -10.67 11.77
C VAL A 15 1.26 -10.78 10.47
N GLY A 16 0.96 -11.99 10.03
CA GLY A 16 0.15 -12.18 8.82
C GLY A 16 -0.19 -13.64 8.57
N THR A 17 -1.08 -13.86 7.60
CA THR A 17 -1.49 -15.20 7.18
C THR A 17 -1.74 -15.22 5.67
N ILE A 18 -1.69 -16.41 5.09
CA ILE A 18 -2.23 -16.67 3.76
C ILE A 18 -3.43 -17.56 3.97
N THR A 19 -4.60 -17.13 3.51
CA THR A 19 -5.84 -17.88 3.67
C THR A 19 -6.49 -18.14 2.32
N VAL A 20 -7.28 -19.21 2.25
CA VAL A 20 -7.98 -19.60 1.03
C VAL A 20 -9.45 -19.90 1.32
N THR A 21 -10.27 -19.70 0.29
CA THR A 21 -11.61 -20.26 0.18
C THR A 21 -11.63 -21.20 -1.03
N ALA A 22 -12.78 -21.72 -1.39
CA ALA A 22 -12.92 -22.55 -2.59
C ALA A 22 -12.56 -21.79 -3.88
N SER A 23 -12.60 -20.45 -3.85
CA SER A 23 -12.46 -19.62 -5.06
C SER A 23 -11.47 -18.47 -4.92
N ALA A 24 -10.82 -18.27 -3.77
CA ALA A 24 -9.99 -17.09 -3.56
C ALA A 24 -8.83 -17.36 -2.61
N THR A 25 -7.78 -16.54 -2.75
CA THR A 25 -6.62 -16.50 -1.86
C THR A 25 -6.48 -15.08 -1.32
N ALA A 26 -6.18 -14.96 -0.03
CA ALA A 26 -5.92 -13.67 0.60
C ALA A 26 -4.58 -13.68 1.34
N TYR A 27 -3.85 -12.57 1.22
CA TYR A 27 -2.63 -12.29 1.97
C TYR A 27 -3.00 -11.26 3.03
N ASN A 28 -2.97 -11.68 4.29
CA ASN A 28 -3.53 -10.89 5.39
C ASN A 28 -2.41 -10.34 6.27
N THR A 29 -2.51 -9.09 6.67
CA THR A 29 -1.63 -8.46 7.65
C THR A 29 -2.43 -8.24 8.93
N SER A 30 -1.79 -8.45 10.08
CA SER A 30 -2.41 -8.22 11.38
C SER A 30 -2.93 -6.79 11.51
N SER A 31 -4.19 -6.65 11.93
CA SER A 31 -4.84 -5.34 12.02
C SER A 31 -5.83 -5.26 13.18
N ASP A 32 -5.65 -6.09 14.19
CA ASP A 32 -6.51 -6.06 15.38
C ASP A 32 -6.26 -4.76 16.15
N TYR A 33 -7.35 -4.13 16.63
CA TYR A 33 -7.24 -2.85 17.36
C TYR A 33 -6.37 -2.95 18.61
N ARG A 34 -6.27 -4.14 19.20
CA ARG A 34 -5.46 -4.38 20.41
C ARG A 34 -3.96 -4.24 20.17
N LEU A 35 -3.54 -4.26 18.91
CA LEU A 35 -2.14 -4.09 18.51
C LEU A 35 -1.78 -2.64 18.23
N LYS A 36 -2.75 -1.72 18.29
CA LYS A 36 -2.60 -0.35 17.78
C LYS A 36 -2.91 0.69 18.83
N ASP A 37 -1.92 1.47 19.21
CA ASP A 37 -2.07 2.58 20.15
C ASP A 37 -2.29 3.90 19.43
N ASN A 38 -2.85 4.87 20.15
CA ASN A 38 -2.95 6.26 19.72
C ASN A 38 -3.63 6.43 18.35
N GLN A 39 -4.72 5.68 18.15
CA GLN A 39 -5.47 5.74 16.89
C GLN A 39 -6.02 7.15 16.66
N ALA A 40 -5.85 7.65 15.44
CA ALA A 40 -6.33 8.97 15.05
C ALA A 40 -6.69 8.97 13.57
N PRO A 41 -7.60 9.86 13.13
CA PRO A 41 -7.88 10.00 11.70
C PRO A 41 -6.63 10.37 10.92
N LEU A 42 -6.49 9.81 9.72
CA LEU A 42 -5.39 10.12 8.82
C LEU A 42 -5.61 11.50 8.21
N THR A 43 -4.54 12.32 8.21
CA THR A 43 -4.56 13.66 7.62
C THR A 43 -3.45 13.79 6.57
N GLY A 44 -3.52 14.84 5.75
CA GLY A 44 -2.48 15.13 4.75
C GLY A 44 -2.52 14.25 3.52
N SER A 45 -3.63 13.56 3.26
CA SER A 45 -3.73 12.60 2.16
C SER A 45 -3.65 13.25 0.78
N GLY A 46 -4.14 14.48 0.62
CA GLY A 46 -4.01 15.21 -0.64
C GLY A 46 -2.55 15.44 -1.02
N ALA A 47 -1.74 15.92 -0.08
CA ALA A 47 -0.31 16.12 -0.31
C ALA A 47 0.42 14.80 -0.58
N PHE A 48 0.05 13.72 0.13
CA PHE A 48 0.59 12.38 -0.12
C PHE A 48 0.35 11.95 -1.57
N ILE A 49 -0.89 12.06 -2.03
CA ILE A 49 -1.27 11.70 -3.41
C ILE A 49 -0.52 12.55 -4.43
N ASP A 50 -0.47 13.86 -4.21
CA ASP A 50 0.15 14.79 -5.16
C ASP A 50 1.67 14.56 -5.30
N ALA A 51 2.32 14.04 -4.28
CA ALA A 51 3.75 13.77 -4.29
C ALA A 51 4.14 12.46 -4.99
N LEU A 52 3.19 11.56 -5.20
CA LEU A 52 3.45 10.31 -5.92
C LEU A 52 3.58 10.56 -7.42
N GLN A 53 4.40 9.75 -8.08
CA GLN A 53 4.75 9.92 -9.49
C GLN A 53 4.45 8.66 -10.29
N PRO A 54 3.17 8.40 -10.66
CA PRO A 54 2.84 7.25 -11.51
C PRO A 54 3.55 7.37 -12.86
N LYS A 55 4.07 6.24 -13.34
CA LYS A 55 4.87 6.21 -14.58
C LYS A 55 4.58 5.00 -15.42
N THR A 56 4.94 5.11 -16.68
CA THR A 56 5.07 3.97 -17.57
C THR A 56 6.54 3.77 -17.93
N TRP A 57 6.91 2.56 -18.33
CA TRP A 57 8.28 2.25 -18.77
C TRP A 57 8.27 1.04 -19.70
N THR A 58 9.44 0.73 -20.24
CA THR A 58 9.67 -0.57 -20.85
C THR A 58 10.65 -1.36 -19.98
N TRP A 59 10.38 -2.64 -19.80
CA TRP A 59 11.28 -3.52 -19.06
C TRP A 59 12.53 -3.79 -19.90
N LYS A 60 13.70 -3.59 -19.31
CA LYS A 60 14.98 -3.84 -20.00
C LYS A 60 15.14 -5.28 -20.42
N ALA A 61 14.58 -6.21 -19.63
CA ALA A 61 14.75 -7.64 -19.86
C ALA A 61 14.15 -8.10 -21.19
N ASP A 62 13.00 -7.55 -21.60
CA ASP A 62 12.26 -8.08 -22.75
C ASP A 62 11.55 -6.99 -23.58
N GLY A 63 11.68 -5.73 -23.21
CA GLY A 63 11.01 -4.62 -23.91
C GLY A 63 9.50 -4.52 -23.70
N SER A 64 8.92 -5.32 -22.82
CA SER A 64 7.50 -5.24 -22.53
C SER A 64 7.15 -3.94 -21.77
N ALA A 65 5.92 -3.49 -21.91
CA ALA A 65 5.43 -2.28 -21.26
C ALA A 65 5.11 -2.53 -19.78
N GLY A 66 5.40 -1.54 -18.94
CA GLY A 66 5.05 -1.56 -17.53
C GLY A 66 4.37 -0.27 -17.10
N VAL A 67 3.67 -0.30 -16.01
CA VAL A 67 3.02 0.85 -15.39
C VAL A 67 3.08 0.71 -13.87
N GLY A 68 3.31 1.81 -13.18
CA GLY A 68 3.37 1.82 -11.72
C GLY A 68 4.27 2.93 -11.22
N PHE A 69 5.22 2.59 -10.37
CA PHE A 69 6.07 3.56 -9.69
C PHE A 69 7.53 3.12 -9.70
N ILE A 70 8.42 4.08 -9.49
CA ILE A 70 9.84 3.83 -9.27
C ILE A 70 10.10 3.82 -7.76
N ALA A 71 10.71 2.76 -7.25
CA ALA A 71 10.82 2.53 -5.81
C ALA A 71 11.46 3.70 -5.05
N HIS A 72 12.58 4.24 -5.49
CA HIS A 72 13.24 5.31 -4.74
C HIS A 72 12.44 6.63 -4.74
N GLU A 73 11.61 6.84 -5.76
CA GLU A 73 10.71 8.00 -5.78
C GLU A 73 9.57 7.84 -4.78
N VAL A 74 9.03 6.63 -4.67
CA VAL A 74 8.02 6.31 -3.65
C VAL A 74 8.61 6.39 -2.25
N GLN A 75 9.86 6.00 -2.08
CA GLN A 75 10.53 5.97 -0.78
C GLN A 75 10.56 7.36 -0.12
N GLU A 76 10.64 8.42 -0.89
CA GLU A 76 10.60 9.79 -0.36
C GLU A 76 9.24 10.15 0.23
N VAL A 77 8.17 9.53 -0.24
CA VAL A 77 6.78 9.80 0.17
C VAL A 77 6.30 8.77 1.18
N SER A 78 6.62 7.51 0.96
CA SER A 78 6.14 6.36 1.74
C SER A 78 7.26 5.34 1.93
N PRO A 79 8.22 5.63 2.84
CA PRO A 79 9.34 4.71 3.07
C PRO A 79 8.88 3.30 3.46
N SER A 80 7.77 3.18 4.19
CA SER A 80 7.25 1.89 4.63
C SER A 80 6.77 1.00 3.49
N SER A 81 6.54 1.56 2.31
CA SER A 81 6.09 0.81 1.13
C SER A 81 7.24 0.27 0.30
N VAL A 82 8.50 0.55 0.65
CA VAL A 82 9.68 0.23 -0.16
C VAL A 82 10.66 -0.62 0.63
N VAL A 83 11.26 -1.59 -0.05
CA VAL A 83 12.30 -2.46 0.49
C VAL A 83 13.60 -2.17 -0.26
N GLY A 84 14.70 -2.03 0.49
CA GLY A 84 16.03 -1.82 -0.08
C GLY A 84 16.39 -0.35 -0.25
N GLU A 85 17.60 -0.13 -0.71
CA GLU A 85 18.17 1.20 -0.88
C GLU A 85 18.45 1.48 -2.35
N LYS A 86 18.28 2.73 -2.77
CA LYS A 86 18.63 3.17 -4.11
C LYS A 86 20.11 2.88 -4.36
N ASP A 87 20.40 2.25 -5.48
CA ASP A 87 21.76 1.86 -5.90
C ASP A 87 22.47 0.90 -4.93
N GLY A 88 21.71 0.20 -4.09
CA GLY A 88 22.24 -0.81 -3.18
C GLY A 88 22.60 -2.11 -3.90
N GLU A 89 23.17 -3.06 -3.16
CA GLU A 89 23.55 -4.37 -3.72
C GLU A 89 22.36 -5.12 -4.30
N GLN A 90 21.20 -4.99 -3.68
CA GLN A 90 19.96 -5.61 -4.14
C GLN A 90 19.09 -4.59 -4.84
N MET A 91 18.35 -5.03 -5.86
CA MET A 91 17.34 -4.19 -6.50
C MET A 91 16.27 -3.85 -5.47
N GLN A 92 15.79 -2.61 -5.50
CA GLN A 92 14.68 -2.21 -4.66
C GLN A 92 13.40 -2.90 -5.09
N ALA A 93 12.49 -3.09 -4.14
CA ALA A 93 11.14 -3.57 -4.39
C ALA A 93 10.15 -2.71 -3.61
N MET A 94 8.88 -2.79 -3.96
CA MET A 94 7.85 -2.07 -3.21
C MET A 94 6.57 -2.88 -3.12
N GLU A 95 5.81 -2.59 -2.10
CA GLU A 95 4.48 -3.13 -1.91
C GLU A 95 3.48 -2.16 -2.55
N TYR A 96 2.97 -2.50 -3.74
CA TYR A 96 2.05 -1.63 -4.49
C TYR A 96 0.71 -1.45 -3.78
N GLY A 97 0.24 -2.47 -3.08
CA GLY A 97 -1.01 -2.42 -2.33
C GLY A 97 -0.80 -2.16 -0.85
N SER A 98 0.17 -1.34 -0.48
CA SER A 98 0.47 -1.06 0.92
C SER A 98 -0.72 -0.41 1.62
N ALA A 99 -0.82 -0.65 2.93
CA ALA A 99 -1.87 -0.05 3.75
C ALA A 99 -1.79 1.48 3.71
N GLU A 100 -0.59 2.04 3.68
CA GLU A 100 -0.43 3.49 3.60
C GLU A 100 -0.97 4.06 2.29
N PHE A 101 -0.74 3.40 1.15
CA PHE A 101 -1.32 3.81 -0.13
C PHE A 101 -2.84 3.74 -0.08
N ILE A 102 -3.39 2.61 0.33
CA ILE A 102 -4.84 2.38 0.34
C ILE A 102 -5.53 3.37 1.29
N ALA A 103 -5.01 3.56 2.49
CA ALA A 103 -5.61 4.46 3.47
C ALA A 103 -5.61 5.91 2.97
N ASN A 104 -4.52 6.37 2.34
CA ASN A 104 -4.44 7.72 1.81
C ASN A 104 -5.38 7.92 0.62
N ILE A 105 -5.50 6.93 -0.26
CA ILE A 105 -6.44 6.99 -1.39
C ILE A 105 -7.88 7.09 -0.86
N ILE A 106 -8.25 6.29 0.11
CA ILE A 106 -9.60 6.31 0.68
C ILE A 106 -9.87 7.65 1.38
N ALA A 107 -8.94 8.11 2.21
CA ALA A 107 -9.11 9.38 2.93
C ALA A 107 -9.29 10.57 1.98
N GLU A 108 -8.49 10.63 0.90
CA GLU A 108 -8.61 11.70 -0.09
C GLU A 108 -9.92 11.57 -0.87
N LEU A 109 -10.31 10.36 -1.26
CA LEU A 109 -11.58 10.15 -1.93
C LEU A 109 -12.76 10.62 -1.05
N GLN A 110 -12.74 10.32 0.24
CA GLN A 110 -13.75 10.80 1.18
C GLN A 110 -13.78 12.32 1.25
N SER A 111 -12.61 12.94 1.29
CA SER A 111 -12.48 14.41 1.30
C SER A 111 -13.06 15.02 0.03
N LEU A 112 -12.71 14.48 -1.13
CA LEU A 112 -13.22 14.95 -2.41
C LEU A 112 -14.74 14.78 -2.51
N ARG A 113 -15.30 13.66 -2.05
CA ARG A 113 -16.74 13.43 -2.03
C ARG A 113 -17.47 14.50 -1.22
N LYS A 114 -16.92 14.86 -0.05
CA LYS A 114 -17.50 15.94 0.78
C LYS A 114 -17.45 17.28 0.08
N ARG A 115 -16.34 17.60 -0.57
CA ARG A 115 -16.15 18.87 -1.29
C ARG A 115 -17.08 18.97 -2.49
N VAL A 116 -17.23 17.87 -3.23
CA VAL A 116 -18.17 17.82 -4.35
C VAL A 116 -19.60 18.01 -3.85
N ALA A 117 -20.01 17.34 -2.78
CA ALA A 117 -21.34 17.50 -2.19
C ALA A 117 -21.60 18.94 -1.76
N GLN A 118 -20.59 19.63 -1.19
CA GLN A 118 -20.70 21.04 -0.83
C GLN A 118 -20.91 21.92 -2.05
N LEU A 119 -20.18 21.64 -3.14
CA LEU A 119 -20.34 22.39 -4.39
C LEU A 119 -21.70 22.14 -5.05
N GLU A 120 -22.17 20.90 -5.03
CA GLU A 120 -23.47 20.54 -5.58
C GLU A 120 -24.64 21.10 -4.76
N GLY A 121 -24.45 21.28 -3.47
CA GLY A 121 -25.45 21.84 -2.57
C GLY A 121 -25.66 23.34 -2.66
N LYS A 122 -24.95 23.99 -3.55
CA LYS A 122 -25.06 25.45 -3.73
C LYS A 122 -26.00 25.82 -4.92
#